data_fbf90cea29b29191ca34bea146958dc5
#
_entry.id   fbf90cea29b29191ca34bea146958dc5
#
_cell.length_a   1.000
_cell.length_b   1.000
_cell.length_c   1.000
_cell.angle_alpha   90.00
_cell.angle_beta   90.00
_cell.angle_gamma   90.00
#
_symmetry.space_group_name_H-M   'P 1'
#
loop_
_entity.id
_entity.type
_entity.pdbx_description
1 polymer ?
#
loop_
_entity_poly.entity_id
_entity_poly.type
_entity_poly.pdbx_seq_one_letter_code
_entity_poly.pdbx_strand_id
1 'polypeptide(L)'
;MNYKKQVDDLIDYAELNEIIKILKVSDQNIFFVGGATRSILSKEYTNTDIDIVVPNIEDDVIEELNFQYDVKFFPSYRSLAISIGNFEYQINSFRKDVKSTGRHSKVAPAQTLKEDSERRDFTFNSVYINLEGEVFDFYSGVKDFYENHLRFIFNPIDQIQQDYLRALRYIRFLSLFKNTKTRNEDIDAILLLSKNIFDFVKEKKISQELKKIKDMPFSLNSLNFLKKHQELKDFLQLI
;
A
#
# COMPACT_ATOMS: atom_id res chain seq x y z
N MET A 1 -10.43 14.46 13.54
CA MET A 1 -9.11 14.12 14.16
C MET A 1 -8.04 14.78 13.32
N ASN A 2 -7.02 15.37 13.94
CA ASN A 2 -5.88 15.93 13.24
C ASN A 2 -4.62 15.20 13.72
N TYR A 3 -3.76 14.80 12.80
CA TYR A 3 -2.56 13.99 13.05
C TYR A 3 -1.25 14.77 12.84
N LYS A 4 -1.28 16.12 12.89
CA LYS A 4 -0.12 16.96 12.57
C LYS A 4 1.15 16.54 13.32
N LYS A 5 1.05 16.30 14.64
CA LYS A 5 2.20 15.87 15.43
C LYS A 5 2.79 14.55 14.92
N GLN A 6 1.94 13.54 14.62
CA GLN A 6 2.39 12.24 14.13
C GLN A 6 2.98 12.32 12.72
N VAL A 7 2.50 13.27 11.91
CA VAL A 7 3.07 13.58 10.61
C VAL A 7 4.46 14.18 10.78
N ASP A 8 4.64 15.15 11.68
CA ASP A 8 5.94 15.75 11.96
C ASP A 8 6.94 14.70 12.49
N ASP A 9 6.49 13.84 13.42
CA ASP A 9 7.30 12.74 13.94
C ASP A 9 7.74 11.77 12.81
N LEU A 10 6.88 11.49 11.82
CA LEU A 10 7.24 10.65 10.65
C LEU A 10 8.20 11.37 9.71
N ILE A 11 8.01 12.65 9.45
CA ILE A 11 8.89 13.46 8.59
C ILE A 11 10.31 13.47 9.17
N ASP A 12 10.44 13.69 10.47
CA ASP A 12 11.72 13.69 11.17
C ASP A 12 12.37 12.30 11.17
N TYR A 13 11.58 11.25 11.47
CA TYR A 13 12.05 9.86 11.46
C TYR A 13 12.57 9.44 10.08
N ALA A 14 11.85 9.79 9.03
CA ALA A 14 12.16 9.40 7.66
C ALA A 14 13.02 10.43 6.90
N GLU A 15 13.54 11.47 7.55
CA GLU A 15 14.42 12.50 6.95
C GLU A 15 13.82 13.14 5.68
N LEU A 16 12.50 13.38 5.66
CA LEU A 16 11.74 13.76 4.45
C LEU A 16 11.85 15.25 4.09
N ASN A 17 12.39 16.11 4.96
CA ASN A 17 12.33 17.57 4.81
C ASN A 17 12.85 18.06 3.45
N GLU A 18 13.96 17.50 2.95
CA GLU A 18 14.55 17.93 1.68
C GLU A 18 13.71 17.44 0.48
N ILE A 19 13.22 16.21 0.51
CA ILE A 19 12.35 15.66 -0.54
C ILE A 19 11.07 16.49 -0.64
N ILE A 20 10.42 16.82 0.49
CA ILE A 20 9.19 17.63 0.53
C ILE A 20 9.41 19.00 -0.12
N LYS A 21 10.53 19.66 0.15
CA LYS A 21 10.86 20.96 -0.46
C LYS A 21 11.00 20.87 -1.99
N ILE A 22 11.63 19.81 -2.50
CA ILE A 22 11.84 19.60 -3.93
C ILE A 22 10.52 19.34 -4.67
N LEU A 23 9.52 18.73 -4.01
CA LEU A 23 8.24 18.44 -4.65
C LEU A 23 7.50 19.70 -5.12
N LYS A 24 7.79 20.88 -4.59
CA LYS A 24 7.19 22.17 -4.98
C LYS A 24 5.65 22.17 -4.95
N VAL A 25 5.08 21.35 -4.09
CA VAL A 25 3.62 21.19 -3.90
C VAL A 25 3.28 21.68 -2.50
N SER A 26 2.12 22.32 -2.35
CA SER A 26 1.67 22.79 -1.01
C SER A 26 1.46 21.59 -0.06
N ASP A 27 1.67 21.80 1.23
CA ASP A 27 1.54 20.80 2.29
C ASP A 27 0.17 20.10 2.29
N GLN A 28 -0.89 20.81 1.88
CA GLN A 28 -2.25 20.27 1.74
C GLN A 28 -2.38 19.26 0.61
N ASN A 29 -1.47 19.27 -0.35
CA ASN A 29 -1.49 18.42 -1.54
C ASN A 29 -0.37 17.36 -1.56
N ILE A 30 0.35 17.18 -0.46
CA ILE A 30 1.29 16.07 -0.26
C ILE A 30 0.65 15.11 0.75
N PHE A 31 0.46 13.86 0.36
CA PHE A 31 -0.25 12.88 1.15
C PHE A 31 0.61 11.65 1.44
N PHE A 32 0.67 11.25 2.69
CA PHE A 32 1.11 9.92 3.09
C PHE A 32 -0.02 8.91 2.86
N VAL A 33 0.35 7.67 2.52
CA VAL A 33 -0.61 6.59 2.25
C VAL A 33 0.01 5.23 2.59
N GLY A 34 -0.78 4.18 2.65
CA GLY A 34 -0.28 2.81 2.79
C GLY A 34 0.49 2.57 4.09
N GLY A 35 1.77 2.21 3.98
CA GLY A 35 2.65 1.95 5.13
C GLY A 35 2.86 3.17 6.00
N ALA A 36 3.12 4.32 5.38
CA ALA A 36 3.35 5.59 6.05
C ALA A 36 2.12 6.02 6.88
N THR A 37 0.92 5.91 6.31
CA THR A 37 -0.32 6.23 7.04
C THR A 37 -0.54 5.30 8.24
N ARG A 38 -0.26 3.99 8.10
CA ARG A 38 -0.36 3.08 9.24
C ARG A 38 0.61 3.43 10.35
N SER A 39 1.84 3.85 10.04
CA SER A 39 2.81 4.34 11.03
C SER A 39 2.29 5.58 11.76
N ILE A 40 1.66 6.53 11.05
CA ILE A 40 1.02 7.71 11.66
C ILE A 40 -0.12 7.29 12.60
N LEU A 41 -0.98 6.35 12.18
CA LEU A 41 -2.13 5.89 12.96
C LEU A 41 -1.71 5.10 14.21
N SER A 42 -0.69 4.23 14.11
CA SER A 42 -0.17 3.43 15.23
C SER A 42 0.78 4.21 16.15
N LYS A 43 1.36 5.30 15.66
CA LYS A 43 2.48 6.04 16.28
C LYS A 43 3.75 5.18 16.41
N GLU A 44 3.90 4.19 15.51
CA GLU A 44 5.07 3.31 15.45
C GLU A 44 5.81 3.54 14.13
N TYR A 45 6.99 4.11 14.21
CA TYR A 45 7.81 4.50 13.05
C TYR A 45 8.91 3.46 12.82
N THR A 46 8.52 2.28 12.38
CA THR A 46 9.43 1.17 12.06
C THR A 46 9.51 0.88 10.56
N ASN A 47 8.58 1.45 9.79
CA ASN A 47 8.52 1.25 8.35
C ASN A 47 9.54 2.11 7.64
N THR A 48 10.33 1.51 6.75
CA THR A 48 11.31 2.20 5.92
C THR A 48 10.79 2.46 4.49
N ASP A 49 9.65 1.86 4.10
CA ASP A 49 8.99 2.11 2.83
C ASP A 49 7.99 3.26 3.02
N ILE A 50 8.31 4.45 2.50
CA ILE A 50 7.49 5.66 2.66
C ILE A 50 6.76 5.96 1.35
N ASP A 51 5.46 5.73 1.33
CA ASP A 51 4.59 6.03 0.21
C ASP A 51 4.03 7.46 0.29
N ILE A 52 4.36 8.28 -0.70
CA ILE A 52 3.88 9.65 -0.86
C ILE A 52 3.07 9.75 -2.16
N VAL A 53 1.97 10.49 -2.11
CA VAL A 53 1.13 10.75 -3.26
C VAL A 53 0.91 12.25 -3.40
N VAL A 54 1.04 12.76 -4.63
CA VAL A 54 0.83 14.16 -5.00
C VAL A 54 -0.10 14.24 -6.22
N PRO A 55 -0.76 15.37 -6.49
CA PRO A 55 -1.64 15.50 -7.66
C PRO A 55 -0.92 15.20 -8.98
N ASN A 56 0.25 15.78 -9.17
CA ASN A 56 1.14 15.52 -10.31
C ASN A 56 2.60 15.72 -9.89
N ILE A 57 3.52 14.98 -10.52
CA ILE A 57 4.97 15.20 -10.40
C ILE A 57 5.40 15.92 -11.68
N GLU A 58 5.82 17.16 -11.58
CA GLU A 58 6.28 17.94 -12.72
C GLU A 58 7.66 17.48 -13.21
N ASP A 59 8.01 17.76 -14.49
CA ASP A 59 9.25 17.27 -15.08
C ASP A 59 10.49 17.92 -14.44
N ASP A 60 10.39 19.20 -14.06
CA ASP A 60 11.47 19.90 -13.34
C ASP A 60 11.74 19.32 -11.95
N VAL A 61 10.72 18.81 -11.27
CA VAL A 61 10.85 18.05 -10.00
C VAL A 61 11.62 16.75 -10.22
N ILE A 62 11.30 16.04 -11.33
CA ILE A 62 12.01 14.79 -11.69
C ILE A 62 13.49 15.09 -11.96
N GLU A 63 13.80 16.16 -12.71
CA GLU A 63 15.17 16.57 -13.02
C GLU A 63 15.94 16.96 -11.74
N GLU A 64 15.33 17.72 -10.84
CA GLU A 64 15.95 18.15 -9.58
C GLU A 64 16.23 16.96 -8.66
N LEU A 65 15.28 16.04 -8.52
CA LEU A 65 15.47 14.81 -7.74
C LEU A 65 16.56 13.91 -8.34
N ASN A 66 16.62 13.76 -9.68
CA ASN A 66 17.67 13.00 -10.36
C ASN A 66 19.06 13.63 -10.21
N PHE A 67 19.14 14.95 -10.05
CA PHE A 67 20.42 15.64 -9.81
C PHE A 67 20.97 15.37 -8.40
N GLN A 68 20.06 15.20 -7.41
CA GLN A 68 20.46 15.06 -6.01
C GLN A 68 20.52 13.60 -5.55
N TYR A 69 19.72 12.70 -6.15
CA TYR A 69 19.54 11.33 -5.68
C TYR A 69 19.58 10.33 -6.84
N ASP A 70 19.85 9.07 -6.52
CA ASP A 70 19.66 7.95 -7.47
C ASP A 70 18.17 7.61 -7.57
N VAL A 71 17.52 8.12 -8.62
CA VAL A 71 16.08 8.04 -8.81
C VAL A 71 15.73 7.00 -9.87
N LYS A 72 14.82 6.08 -9.56
CA LYS A 72 14.17 5.22 -10.55
C LYS A 72 12.83 5.83 -10.95
N PHE A 73 12.77 6.36 -12.18
CA PHE A 73 11.53 6.91 -12.72
C PHE A 73 10.74 5.86 -13.51
N PHE A 74 9.44 5.80 -13.30
CA PHE A 74 8.48 4.91 -13.97
C PHE A 74 7.48 5.75 -14.77
N PRO A 75 7.78 6.10 -16.04
CA PRO A 75 6.98 7.06 -16.82
C PRO A 75 5.51 6.65 -16.95
N SER A 76 5.25 5.37 -17.20
CA SER A 76 3.87 4.85 -17.37
C SER A 76 2.98 5.05 -16.15
N TYR A 77 3.56 5.17 -14.96
CA TYR A 77 2.85 5.37 -13.69
C TYR A 77 3.03 6.77 -13.12
N ARG A 78 3.87 7.56 -13.74
CA ARG A 78 4.36 8.85 -13.24
C ARG A 78 4.74 8.73 -11.75
N SER A 79 5.64 7.78 -11.48
CA SER A 79 6.11 7.40 -10.16
C SER A 79 7.61 7.47 -10.07
N LEU A 80 8.12 7.82 -8.90
CA LEU A 80 9.54 7.83 -8.55
C LEU A 80 9.80 6.86 -7.40
N ALA A 81 10.96 6.20 -7.41
CA ALA A 81 11.49 5.49 -6.26
C ALA A 81 12.90 6.03 -5.97
N ILE A 82 13.15 6.40 -4.73
CA ILE A 82 14.41 6.98 -4.24
C ILE A 82 14.84 6.18 -3.03
N SER A 83 16.12 5.73 -3.01
CA SER A 83 16.70 5.05 -1.86
C SER A 83 17.69 5.96 -1.18
N ILE A 84 17.51 6.28 0.10
CA ILE A 84 18.42 7.09 0.91
C ILE A 84 18.65 6.39 2.25
N GLY A 85 19.88 5.99 2.53
CA GLY A 85 20.20 5.23 3.72
C GLY A 85 19.39 3.93 3.79
N ASN A 86 18.57 3.79 4.82
CA ASN A 86 17.69 2.64 5.02
C ASN A 86 16.27 2.85 4.49
N PHE A 87 15.96 4.02 3.91
CA PHE A 87 14.62 4.38 3.48
C PHE A 87 14.44 4.22 1.96
N GLU A 88 13.27 3.73 1.58
CA GLU A 88 12.75 3.69 0.22
C GLU A 88 11.56 4.63 0.12
N TYR A 89 11.69 5.71 -0.65
CA TYR A 89 10.60 6.67 -0.87
C TYR A 89 9.94 6.37 -2.20
N GLN A 90 8.63 6.14 -2.18
CA GLN A 90 7.82 5.97 -3.37
C GLN A 90 6.90 7.19 -3.54
N ILE A 91 7.22 8.04 -4.51
CA ILE A 91 6.45 9.25 -4.81
C ILE A 91 5.62 8.98 -6.07
N ASN A 92 4.32 9.13 -5.96
CA ASN A 92 3.38 8.81 -7.01
C ASN A 92 2.49 9.99 -7.35
N SER A 93 2.23 10.23 -8.63
CA SER A 93 1.12 11.09 -9.04
C SER A 93 -0.22 10.38 -8.83
N PHE A 94 -1.31 11.15 -8.64
CA PHE A 94 -2.66 10.57 -8.63
C PHE A 94 -2.92 9.81 -9.91
N ARG A 95 -3.39 8.58 -9.80
CA ARG A 95 -3.71 7.72 -10.94
C ARG A 95 -4.89 6.82 -10.68
N LYS A 96 -5.55 6.41 -11.75
CA LYS A 96 -6.62 5.41 -11.74
C LYS A 96 -6.32 4.27 -12.70
N ASP A 97 -6.80 3.09 -12.37
CA ASP A 97 -6.70 1.92 -13.21
C ASP A 97 -7.80 1.99 -14.29
N VAL A 98 -7.41 1.92 -15.57
CA VAL A 98 -8.36 1.96 -16.70
C VAL A 98 -8.71 0.56 -17.16
N LYS A 99 -7.72 -0.35 -17.18
CA LYS A 99 -7.89 -1.73 -17.60
C LYS A 99 -6.90 -2.61 -16.85
N SER A 100 -7.41 -3.55 -16.09
CA SER A 100 -6.60 -4.54 -15.37
C SER A 100 -6.59 -5.88 -16.11
N THR A 101 -5.48 -6.62 -15.98
CA THR A 101 -5.25 -7.91 -16.63
C THR A 101 -4.89 -9.01 -15.63
N GLY A 102 -5.38 -8.88 -14.38
CA GLY A 102 -5.11 -9.82 -13.30
C GLY A 102 -3.81 -9.58 -12.53
N ARG A 103 -2.88 -8.78 -13.07
CA ARG A 103 -1.63 -8.41 -12.39
C ARG A 103 -1.11 -7.01 -12.76
N HIS A 104 -1.37 -6.57 -13.96
CA HIS A 104 -0.93 -5.27 -14.46
C HIS A 104 -2.14 -4.46 -14.89
N SER A 105 -2.14 -3.18 -14.55
CA SER A 105 -3.17 -2.24 -14.97
C SER A 105 -2.58 -1.22 -15.93
N LYS A 106 -3.33 -0.90 -17.00
CA LYS A 106 -3.13 0.36 -17.69
C LYS A 106 -3.68 1.45 -16.80
N VAL A 107 -2.89 2.48 -16.57
CA VAL A 107 -3.28 3.60 -15.71
C VAL A 107 -3.51 4.86 -16.51
N ALA A 108 -4.32 5.76 -15.97
CA ALA A 108 -4.48 7.13 -16.44
C ALA A 108 -4.33 8.08 -15.24
N PRO A 109 -4.01 9.36 -15.46
CA PRO A 109 -4.03 10.36 -14.41
C PRO A 109 -5.42 10.41 -13.74
N ALA A 110 -5.46 10.47 -12.42
CA ALA A 110 -6.67 10.74 -11.67
C ALA A 110 -6.77 12.25 -11.37
N GLN A 111 -8.00 12.76 -11.32
CA GLN A 111 -8.24 14.18 -11.05
C GLN A 111 -8.43 14.45 -9.55
N THR A 112 -8.79 13.43 -8.81
CA THR A 112 -9.10 13.55 -7.38
C THR A 112 -8.42 12.45 -6.57
N LEU A 113 -8.19 12.74 -5.29
CA LEU A 113 -7.69 11.77 -4.33
C LEU A 113 -8.63 10.55 -4.19
N LYS A 114 -9.94 10.77 -4.33
CA LYS A 114 -10.92 9.69 -4.32
C LYS A 114 -10.71 8.71 -5.48
N GLU A 115 -10.50 9.20 -6.71
CA GLU A 115 -10.20 8.31 -7.84
C GLU A 115 -8.90 7.51 -7.63
N ASP A 116 -7.84 8.12 -7.02
CA ASP A 116 -6.62 7.38 -6.68
C ASP A 116 -6.87 6.32 -5.61
N SER A 117 -7.79 6.59 -4.67
CA SER A 117 -8.11 5.64 -3.60
C SER A 117 -8.82 4.38 -4.09
N GLU A 118 -9.58 4.47 -5.18
CA GLU A 118 -10.39 3.36 -5.75
C GLU A 118 -9.53 2.20 -6.31
N ARG A 119 -8.28 2.45 -6.68
CA ARG A 119 -7.35 1.41 -7.16
C ARG A 119 -6.63 0.65 -6.04
N ARG A 120 -6.78 1.06 -4.78
CA ARG A 120 -6.11 0.43 -3.64
C ARG A 120 -6.80 -0.85 -3.21
N ASP A 121 -6.11 -1.64 -2.40
CA ASP A 121 -6.56 -2.96 -1.99
C ASP A 121 -7.49 -2.92 -0.76
N PHE A 122 -7.01 -2.41 0.38
CA PHE A 122 -7.71 -2.48 1.66
C PHE A 122 -8.11 -1.11 2.17
N THR A 123 -9.18 -1.05 2.97
CA THR A 123 -9.71 0.21 3.50
C THR A 123 -8.66 1.01 4.25
N PHE A 124 -7.90 0.40 5.15
CA PHE A 124 -6.85 1.10 5.91
C PHE A 124 -5.61 1.44 5.07
N ASN A 125 -5.40 0.84 3.90
CA ASN A 125 -4.36 1.21 2.95
C ASN A 125 -4.79 2.32 1.98
N SER A 126 -6.08 2.69 1.99
CA SER A 126 -6.66 3.77 1.19
C SER A 126 -6.98 5.03 1.99
N VAL A 127 -6.44 5.13 3.21
CA VAL A 127 -6.45 6.34 4.01
C VAL A 127 -5.28 7.23 3.60
N TYR A 128 -5.54 8.52 3.41
CA TYR A 128 -4.52 9.52 3.12
C TYR A 128 -4.45 10.52 4.25
N ILE A 129 -3.24 10.98 4.58
CA ILE A 129 -3.02 12.03 5.58
C ILE A 129 -2.05 13.03 4.97
N ASN A 130 -2.47 14.30 4.86
CA ASN A 130 -1.60 15.35 4.31
C ASN A 130 -0.60 15.87 5.35
N LEU A 131 0.32 16.74 4.93
CA LEU A 131 1.35 17.28 5.83
C LEU A 131 0.77 18.18 6.93
N GLU A 132 -0.47 18.67 6.79
CA GLU A 132 -1.19 19.42 7.84
C GLU A 132 -1.89 18.48 8.85
N GLY A 133 -1.79 17.15 8.65
CA GLY A 133 -2.39 16.15 9.52
C GLY A 133 -3.89 15.94 9.28
N GLU A 134 -4.43 16.43 8.15
CA GLU A 134 -5.82 16.22 7.76
C GLU A 134 -5.99 14.83 7.14
N VAL A 135 -7.10 14.17 7.46
CA VAL A 135 -7.40 12.80 7.04
C VAL A 135 -8.42 12.78 5.92
N PHE A 136 -8.12 12.03 4.88
CA PHE A 136 -9.02 11.73 3.76
C PHE A 136 -9.30 10.22 3.74
N ASP A 137 -10.45 9.83 4.24
CA ASP A 137 -10.86 8.44 4.43
C ASP A 137 -12.23 8.19 3.76
N PHE A 138 -12.21 7.61 2.57
CA PHE A 138 -13.41 7.38 1.77
C PHE A 138 -14.12 6.05 2.10
N TYR A 139 -13.46 5.14 2.83
CA TYR A 139 -13.91 3.75 3.05
C TYR A 139 -13.92 3.33 4.51
N SER A 140 -13.85 4.28 5.45
CA SER A 140 -13.78 4.03 6.88
C SER A 140 -12.52 3.25 7.31
N GLY A 141 -11.40 3.47 6.60
CA GLY A 141 -10.15 2.77 6.83
C GLY A 141 -9.50 3.08 8.18
N VAL A 142 -9.67 4.29 8.70
CA VAL A 142 -9.22 4.67 10.06
C VAL A 142 -9.95 3.85 11.12
N LYS A 143 -11.28 3.71 10.97
CA LYS A 143 -12.09 2.88 11.87
C LYS A 143 -11.65 1.42 11.78
N ASP A 144 -11.52 0.88 10.57
CA ASP A 144 -11.10 -0.50 10.35
C ASP A 144 -9.71 -0.78 10.95
N PHE A 145 -8.77 0.18 10.84
CA PHE A 145 -7.45 0.05 11.44
C PHE A 145 -7.52 -0.10 12.96
N TYR A 146 -8.24 0.78 13.65
CA TYR A 146 -8.36 0.73 15.12
C TYR A 146 -9.22 -0.43 15.62
N GLU A 147 -10.15 -0.93 14.81
CA GLU A 147 -10.96 -2.12 15.14
C GLU A 147 -10.27 -3.44 14.74
N ASN A 148 -9.05 -3.39 14.18
CA ASN A 148 -8.30 -4.54 13.65
C ASN A 148 -9.04 -5.28 12.52
N HIS A 149 -9.77 -4.54 11.70
CA HIS A 149 -10.61 -5.10 10.64
C HIS A 149 -9.90 -5.04 9.29
N LEU A 150 -9.56 -6.20 8.75
CA LEU A 150 -9.01 -6.35 7.40
C LEU A 150 -10.13 -6.63 6.42
N ARG A 151 -10.33 -5.75 5.44
CA ARG A 151 -11.28 -5.96 4.35
C ARG A 151 -10.88 -5.23 3.08
N PHE A 152 -11.25 -5.77 1.94
CA PHE A 152 -11.13 -5.08 0.66
C PHE A 152 -12.05 -3.84 0.60
N ILE A 153 -11.66 -2.83 -0.21
CA ILE A 153 -12.45 -1.59 -0.36
C ILE A 153 -13.77 -1.82 -1.10
N PHE A 154 -13.80 -2.77 -2.04
CA PHE A 154 -14.97 -3.13 -2.85
C PHE A 154 -15.25 -4.63 -2.79
N ASN A 155 -15.99 -5.15 -3.79
CA ASN A 155 -16.24 -6.57 -3.93
C ASN A 155 -14.91 -7.34 -3.99
N PRO A 156 -14.67 -8.35 -3.13
CA PRO A 156 -13.39 -9.03 -3.04
C PRO A 156 -13.02 -9.82 -4.30
N ILE A 157 -14.00 -10.39 -5.01
CA ILE A 157 -13.75 -11.10 -6.27
C ILE A 157 -13.19 -10.13 -7.31
N ASP A 158 -13.83 -8.97 -7.49
CA ASP A 158 -13.39 -7.96 -8.46
C ASP A 158 -12.00 -7.43 -8.09
N GLN A 159 -11.76 -7.19 -6.79
CA GLN A 159 -10.48 -6.71 -6.28
C GLN A 159 -9.34 -7.69 -6.56
N ILE A 160 -9.57 -8.99 -6.36
CA ILE A 160 -8.56 -10.02 -6.62
C ILE A 160 -8.37 -10.20 -8.14
N GLN A 161 -9.43 -10.19 -8.94
CA GLN A 161 -9.34 -10.33 -10.40
C GLN A 161 -8.62 -9.14 -11.07
N GLN A 162 -8.67 -7.95 -10.49
CA GLN A 162 -7.90 -6.81 -10.95
C GLN A 162 -6.39 -7.02 -10.74
N ASP A 163 -6.00 -7.57 -9.58
CA ASP A 163 -4.61 -7.94 -9.26
C ASP A 163 -4.61 -9.12 -8.28
N TYR A 164 -4.29 -10.32 -8.77
CA TYR A 164 -4.25 -11.54 -7.96
C TYR A 164 -3.24 -11.50 -6.82
N LEU A 165 -2.24 -10.60 -6.87
CA LEU A 165 -1.34 -10.38 -5.73
C LEU A 165 -2.07 -9.86 -4.48
N ARG A 166 -3.22 -9.20 -4.64
CA ARG A 166 -4.02 -8.70 -3.52
C ARG A 166 -4.48 -9.82 -2.59
N ALA A 167 -4.76 -11.03 -3.11
CA ALA A 167 -5.08 -12.20 -2.28
C ALA A 167 -3.91 -12.58 -1.35
N LEU A 168 -2.68 -12.59 -1.86
CA LEU A 168 -1.49 -12.87 -1.05
C LEU A 168 -1.19 -11.75 -0.05
N ARG A 169 -1.42 -10.50 -0.46
CA ARG A 169 -1.34 -9.34 0.44
C ARG A 169 -2.36 -9.45 1.58
N TYR A 170 -3.59 -9.88 1.29
CA TYR A 170 -4.60 -10.12 2.32
C TYR A 170 -4.11 -11.16 3.33
N ILE A 171 -3.61 -12.31 2.83
CA ILE A 171 -3.04 -13.36 3.69
C ILE A 171 -1.91 -12.80 4.56
N ARG A 172 -1.01 -11.99 4.01
CA ARG A 172 0.04 -11.33 4.79
C ARG A 172 -0.54 -10.39 5.85
N PHE A 173 -1.53 -9.58 5.50
CA PHE A 173 -2.13 -8.62 6.43
C PHE A 173 -2.99 -9.25 7.53
N LEU A 174 -3.35 -10.55 7.45
CA LEU A 174 -3.88 -11.29 8.61
C LEU A 174 -2.93 -11.23 9.81
N SER A 175 -1.65 -11.01 9.56
CA SER A 175 -0.59 -10.91 10.57
C SER A 175 -0.30 -9.48 11.04
N LEU A 176 -1.09 -8.49 10.60
CA LEU A 176 -0.90 -7.09 11.01
C LEU A 176 -1.33 -6.86 12.46
N PHE A 177 -2.42 -7.48 12.87
CA PHE A 177 -2.98 -7.33 14.21
C PHE A 177 -3.00 -8.66 14.95
N LYS A 178 -2.95 -8.61 16.29
CA LYS A 178 -3.01 -9.81 17.13
C LYS A 178 -4.31 -10.60 16.90
N ASN A 179 -5.41 -9.90 16.78
CA ASN A 179 -6.74 -10.45 16.58
C ASN A 179 -7.37 -9.77 15.35
N THR A 180 -6.91 -10.14 14.16
CA THR A 180 -7.43 -9.59 12.92
C THR A 180 -8.86 -10.06 12.67
N LYS A 181 -9.81 -9.13 12.57
CA LYS A 181 -11.19 -9.40 12.16
C LYS A 181 -11.25 -9.43 10.63
N THR A 182 -12.01 -10.37 10.09
CA THR A 182 -12.16 -10.59 8.64
C THR A 182 -13.63 -10.75 8.28
N ARG A 183 -13.98 -10.55 7.00
CA ARG A 183 -15.28 -10.91 6.47
C ARG A 183 -15.21 -12.29 5.79
N ASN A 184 -16.25 -13.10 5.94
CA ASN A 184 -16.32 -14.41 5.27
C ASN A 184 -16.21 -14.25 3.76
N GLU A 185 -16.87 -13.26 3.17
CA GLU A 185 -16.84 -12.98 1.73
C GLU A 185 -15.43 -12.73 1.18
N ASP A 186 -14.53 -12.10 1.97
CA ASP A 186 -13.14 -11.89 1.58
C ASP A 186 -12.38 -13.21 1.56
N ILE A 187 -12.59 -14.05 2.58
CA ILE A 187 -11.98 -15.39 2.68
C ILE A 187 -12.46 -16.28 1.55
N ASP A 188 -13.77 -16.35 1.32
CA ASP A 188 -14.37 -17.18 0.27
C ASP A 188 -13.85 -16.79 -1.12
N ALA A 189 -13.71 -15.49 -1.40
CA ALA A 189 -13.14 -15.00 -2.65
C ALA A 189 -11.67 -15.42 -2.84
N ILE A 190 -10.85 -15.34 -1.76
CA ILE A 190 -9.45 -15.77 -1.79
C ILE A 190 -9.34 -17.26 -2.08
N LEU A 191 -10.16 -18.10 -1.42
CA LEU A 191 -10.14 -19.54 -1.62
C LEU A 191 -10.61 -19.91 -3.02
N LEU A 192 -11.69 -19.30 -3.50
CA LEU A 192 -12.24 -19.50 -4.83
C LEU A 192 -11.22 -19.21 -5.94
N LEU A 193 -10.45 -18.12 -5.78
CA LEU A 193 -9.54 -17.62 -6.81
C LEU A 193 -8.09 -18.06 -6.59
N SER A 194 -7.79 -18.86 -5.56
CA SER A 194 -6.43 -19.25 -5.17
C SER A 194 -5.64 -19.92 -6.29
N LYS A 195 -6.28 -20.80 -7.07
CA LYS A 195 -5.64 -21.51 -8.19
C LYS A 195 -5.19 -20.56 -9.30
N ASN A 196 -5.95 -19.49 -9.54
CA ASN A 196 -5.63 -18.51 -10.57
C ASN A 196 -4.39 -17.65 -10.22
N ILE A 197 -3.98 -17.62 -8.96
CA ILE A 197 -2.83 -16.80 -8.54
C ILE A 197 -1.58 -17.20 -9.34
N PHE A 198 -1.32 -18.49 -9.53
CA PHE A 198 -0.15 -19.00 -10.28
C PHE A 198 -0.23 -18.70 -11.78
N ASP A 199 -1.44 -18.53 -12.34
CA ASP A 199 -1.63 -18.20 -13.76
C ASP A 199 -1.28 -16.73 -14.04
N PHE A 200 -1.53 -15.82 -13.09
CA PHE A 200 -1.38 -14.37 -13.27
C PHE A 200 -0.16 -13.78 -12.56
N VAL A 201 0.35 -14.42 -11.50
CA VAL A 201 1.46 -13.90 -10.69
C VAL A 201 2.68 -14.81 -10.79
N LYS A 202 3.81 -14.26 -11.24
CA LYS A 202 5.07 -15.01 -11.32
C LYS A 202 5.47 -15.51 -9.93
N GLU A 203 5.93 -16.77 -9.83
CA GLU A 203 6.34 -17.43 -8.59
C GLU A 203 7.31 -16.59 -7.75
N LYS A 204 8.28 -15.93 -8.38
CA LYS A 204 9.20 -15.00 -7.70
C LYS A 204 8.46 -13.91 -6.92
N LYS A 205 7.35 -13.36 -7.49
CA LYS A 205 6.54 -12.33 -6.82
C LYS A 205 5.69 -12.92 -5.70
N ILE A 206 5.16 -14.12 -5.89
CA ILE A 206 4.45 -14.87 -4.85
C ILE A 206 5.39 -15.08 -3.66
N SER A 207 6.58 -15.65 -3.88
CA SER A 207 7.57 -15.90 -2.83
C SER A 207 8.01 -14.60 -2.14
N GLN A 208 8.24 -13.52 -2.89
CA GLN A 208 8.58 -12.21 -2.32
C GLN A 208 7.49 -11.67 -1.37
N GLU A 209 6.22 -11.82 -1.73
CA GLU A 209 5.11 -11.33 -0.90
C GLU A 209 4.91 -12.22 0.34
N LEU A 210 5.00 -13.53 0.18
CA LEU A 210 4.85 -14.49 1.27
C LEU A 210 6.01 -14.41 2.29
N LYS A 211 7.24 -14.18 1.83
CA LYS A 211 8.40 -14.01 2.73
C LYS A 211 8.24 -12.83 3.68
N LYS A 212 7.53 -11.79 3.26
CA LYS A 212 7.21 -10.64 4.13
C LYS A 212 6.34 -11.01 5.33
N ILE A 213 5.70 -12.19 5.32
CA ILE A 213 4.92 -12.67 6.48
C ILE A 213 5.82 -12.83 7.71
N LYS A 214 7.09 -13.21 7.53
CA LYS A 214 8.05 -13.40 8.63
C LYS A 214 8.32 -12.12 9.41
N ASP A 215 8.25 -10.98 8.72
CA ASP A 215 8.53 -9.67 9.29
C ASP A 215 7.27 -9.02 9.91
N MET A 216 6.12 -9.70 9.81
CA MET A 216 4.86 -9.20 10.36
C MET A 216 4.77 -9.46 11.86
N PRO A 217 4.17 -8.54 12.65
CA PRO A 217 4.11 -8.62 14.11
C PRO A 217 3.48 -9.93 14.64
N PHE A 218 2.50 -10.47 13.93
CA PHE A 218 1.75 -11.68 14.33
C PHE A 218 1.77 -12.74 13.22
N SER A 219 2.95 -13.06 12.71
CA SER A 219 3.19 -13.95 11.56
C SER A 219 2.45 -15.30 11.64
N LEU A 220 2.24 -15.83 12.84
CA LEU A 220 1.50 -17.09 13.06
C LEU A 220 0.05 -17.04 12.54
N ASN A 221 -0.60 -15.87 12.51
CA ASN A 221 -1.96 -15.75 11.99
C ASN A 221 -2.02 -16.16 10.51
N SER A 222 -1.14 -15.62 9.69
CA SER A 222 -1.06 -15.97 8.26
C SER A 222 -0.62 -17.41 8.03
N LEU A 223 0.36 -17.90 8.79
CA LEU A 223 0.85 -19.28 8.68
C LEU A 223 -0.25 -20.29 9.06
N ASN A 224 -1.00 -20.05 10.11
CA ASN A 224 -2.12 -20.90 10.51
C ASN A 224 -3.25 -20.85 9.48
N PHE A 225 -3.52 -19.68 8.91
CA PHE A 225 -4.50 -19.55 7.84
C PHE A 225 -4.13 -20.38 6.62
N LEU A 226 -2.89 -20.31 6.14
CA LEU A 226 -2.38 -21.13 5.03
C LEU A 226 -2.44 -22.63 5.32
N LYS A 227 -2.11 -23.05 6.54
CA LYS A 227 -2.17 -24.47 6.96
C LYS A 227 -3.59 -25.00 7.03
N LYS A 228 -4.54 -24.17 7.45
CA LYS A 228 -5.95 -24.53 7.63
C LYS A 228 -6.67 -24.81 6.31
N HIS A 229 -6.32 -24.07 5.23
CA HIS A 229 -6.99 -24.15 3.95
C HIS A 229 -6.20 -24.97 2.94
N GLN A 230 -6.81 -26.08 2.46
CA GLN A 230 -6.14 -27.01 1.52
C GLN A 230 -5.76 -26.34 0.22
N GLU A 231 -6.58 -25.41 -0.25
CA GLU A 231 -6.41 -24.63 -1.49
C GLU A 231 -5.16 -23.75 -1.48
N LEU A 232 -4.62 -23.45 -0.28
CA LEU A 232 -3.50 -22.52 -0.07
C LEU A 232 -2.21 -23.23 0.35
N LYS A 233 -2.22 -24.56 0.49
CA LYS A 233 -1.04 -25.29 1.03
C LYS A 233 0.21 -25.17 0.17
N ASP A 234 0.06 -25.05 -1.15
CA ASP A 234 1.19 -24.91 -2.06
C ASP A 234 1.99 -23.64 -1.79
N PHE A 235 1.35 -22.58 -1.27
CA PHE A 235 2.03 -21.35 -0.90
C PHE A 235 2.98 -21.49 0.30
N LEU A 236 2.78 -22.49 1.16
CA LEU A 236 3.68 -22.73 2.32
C LEU A 236 5.10 -23.13 1.88
N GLN A 237 5.25 -23.72 0.71
CA GLN A 237 6.56 -24.13 0.17
C GLN A 237 7.37 -22.93 -0.35
N LEU A 238 6.72 -21.77 -0.52
CA LEU A 238 7.32 -20.55 -1.08
C LEU A 238 7.70 -19.49 -0.02
N ILE A 239 7.45 -19.77 1.27
CA ILE A 239 7.77 -18.88 2.41
C ILE A 239 9.24 -18.95 2.86
#